data_266dfd1ce292f41aaed00809567168be
#
_entry.id   266dfd1ce292f41aaed00809567168be
#
_cell.length_a   1.000
_cell.length_b   1.000
_cell.length_c   1.000
_cell.angle_alpha   90.00
_cell.angle_beta   90.00
_cell.angle_gamma   90.00
#
_symmetry.space_group_name_H-M   'P 1'
#
loop_
_entity.id
_entity.type
_entity.pdbx_description
1 polymer ?
#
loop_
_entity_poly.entity_id
_entity_poly.type
_entity_poly.pdbx_seq_one_letter_code
_entity_poly.pdbx_strand_id
1 'polypeptide(L)'
;MPLSSSGNMSMSSSLPLRDGGVLRGSLMLAVFTLFGSGLAYSLIATGITGALFSEQATGSLVRVDARVVGSALVAQPFTDARYFQPRPSAAKYDLTAAAGSNQARSNPDLLARIATTRAQVAARDGIAPEAVPGELLTQSGSGLDPHLSPAGAQVQIRRVAAARGWPEQRVAALVQAATEAPQFGLLGQPRLNVLALNLALDEAGGRNPGPGTREMPKQ
;
A
#
# COMPACT_ATOMS: atom_id res chain seq x y z
N MET A 1 45.63 -75.43 3.61
CA MET A 1 45.20 -74.14 4.26
C MET A 1 44.01 -73.62 3.54
N PRO A 2 42.82 -73.62 4.17
CA PRO A 2 41.62 -73.04 3.57
C PRO A 2 41.48 -71.59 4.05
N LEU A 3 41.16 -70.72 3.12
CA LEU A 3 40.90 -69.30 3.34
C LEU A 3 39.45 -69.07 3.87
N SER A 4 39.37 -68.31 4.94
CA SER A 4 38.19 -67.90 5.67
C SER A 4 37.29 -67.08 4.79
N SER A 5 35.97 -67.49 4.68
CA SER A 5 34.90 -66.73 4.10
C SER A 5 34.38 -65.72 5.09
N SER A 6 34.57 -64.44 4.79
CA SER A 6 33.96 -63.32 5.54
C SER A 6 32.49 -63.23 5.20
N GLY A 7 31.61 -63.58 6.16
CA GLY A 7 30.19 -63.40 6.05
C GLY A 7 29.82 -61.91 6.03
N ASN A 8 29.24 -61.48 4.94
CA ASN A 8 28.63 -60.14 4.82
C ASN A 8 27.26 -60.14 5.51
N MET A 9 27.18 -59.63 6.73
CA MET A 9 25.91 -59.42 7.42
C MET A 9 25.28 -58.14 6.90
N SER A 10 24.45 -58.27 5.89
CA SER A 10 23.55 -57.18 5.46
C SER A 10 22.36 -57.13 6.45
N MET A 11 22.43 -56.26 7.43
CA MET A 11 21.31 -55.91 8.26
C MET A 11 20.43 -54.91 7.51
N SER A 12 19.56 -55.39 6.63
CA SER A 12 18.40 -54.59 6.16
C SER A 12 17.26 -54.82 7.13
N SER A 13 17.23 -54.04 8.20
CA SER A 13 16.05 -53.93 9.05
C SER A 13 15.02 -53.00 8.36
N SER A 14 14.28 -53.52 7.41
CA SER A 14 13.05 -52.89 6.96
C SER A 14 12.01 -53.00 8.08
N LEU A 15 11.83 -51.94 8.86
CA LEU A 15 10.72 -51.85 9.77
C LEU A 15 9.43 -51.96 8.95
N PRO A 16 8.53 -52.90 9.22
CA PRO A 16 7.27 -53.01 8.51
C PRO A 16 6.40 -51.80 8.86
N LEU A 17 6.36 -50.83 7.98
CA LEU A 17 5.40 -49.71 8.08
C LEU A 17 3.99 -50.32 7.93
N ARG A 18 3.27 -50.40 9.05
CA ARG A 18 1.82 -50.77 9.02
C ARG A 18 1.08 -49.58 8.42
N ASP A 19 0.80 -49.63 7.11
CA ASP A 19 0.18 -48.57 6.33
C ASP A 19 -1.11 -47.99 6.96
N GLY A 20 -1.90 -48.83 7.62
CA GLY A 20 -3.13 -48.39 8.29
C GLY A 20 -2.89 -47.51 9.53
N GLY A 21 -1.73 -47.63 10.20
CA GLY A 21 -1.36 -46.75 11.33
C GLY A 21 -0.84 -45.40 10.88
N VAL A 22 -0.05 -45.40 9.78
CA VAL A 22 0.51 -44.17 9.19
C VAL A 22 -0.60 -43.30 8.63
N LEU A 23 -1.55 -43.86 7.89
CA LEU A 23 -2.68 -43.10 7.32
C LEU A 23 -3.54 -42.45 8.42
N ARG A 24 -3.86 -43.19 9.49
CA ARG A 24 -4.62 -42.65 10.64
C ARG A 24 -3.86 -41.52 11.33
N GLY A 25 -2.56 -41.71 11.58
CA GLY A 25 -1.72 -40.70 12.21
C GLY A 25 -1.59 -39.45 11.36
N SER A 26 -1.36 -39.60 10.05
CA SER A 26 -1.28 -38.49 9.10
C SER A 26 -2.60 -37.72 9.01
N LEU A 27 -3.73 -38.42 8.95
CA LEU A 27 -5.05 -37.80 8.91
C LEU A 27 -5.35 -37.03 10.20
N MET A 28 -5.07 -37.62 11.36
CA MET A 28 -5.24 -36.95 12.66
C MET A 28 -4.37 -35.71 12.78
N LEU A 29 -3.10 -35.80 12.36
CA LEU A 29 -2.18 -34.65 12.35
C LEU A 29 -2.70 -33.55 11.38
N ALA A 30 -3.15 -33.92 10.18
CA ALA A 30 -3.69 -32.97 9.21
C ALA A 30 -4.95 -32.27 9.77
N VAL A 31 -5.87 -33.01 10.37
CA VAL A 31 -7.08 -32.46 11.02
C VAL A 31 -6.70 -31.55 12.19
N PHE A 32 -5.79 -31.99 13.07
CA PHE A 32 -5.36 -31.18 14.20
C PHE A 32 -4.67 -29.88 13.74
N THR A 33 -3.80 -29.95 12.73
CA THR A 33 -3.13 -28.77 12.18
C THR A 33 -4.13 -27.84 11.50
N LEU A 34 -5.06 -28.37 10.73
CA LEU A 34 -6.08 -27.57 10.04
C LEU A 34 -6.99 -26.84 11.05
N PHE A 35 -7.50 -27.53 12.05
CA PHE A 35 -8.41 -26.92 13.03
C PHE A 35 -7.64 -26.11 14.11
N GLY A 36 -6.49 -26.59 14.57
CA GLY A 36 -5.69 -25.88 15.58
C GLY A 36 -5.04 -24.62 15.04
N SER A 37 -4.27 -24.74 13.97
CA SER A 37 -3.53 -23.59 13.41
C SER A 37 -4.35 -22.83 12.36
N GLY A 38 -5.15 -23.52 11.55
CA GLY A 38 -5.93 -22.87 10.50
C GLY A 38 -7.17 -22.14 11.03
N LEU A 39 -7.94 -22.76 11.91
CA LEU A 39 -9.20 -22.19 12.38
C LEU A 39 -9.08 -21.54 13.76
N ALA A 40 -8.72 -22.31 14.79
CA ALA A 40 -8.72 -21.81 16.17
C ALA A 40 -7.73 -20.65 16.37
N TYR A 41 -6.48 -20.80 15.90
CA TYR A 41 -5.49 -19.73 15.97
C TYR A 41 -5.95 -18.48 15.21
N SER A 42 -6.48 -18.64 13.99
CA SER A 42 -6.93 -17.51 13.16
C SER A 42 -8.09 -16.76 13.82
N LEU A 43 -9.07 -17.46 14.38
CA LEU A 43 -10.19 -16.84 15.09
C LEU A 43 -9.74 -16.09 16.35
N ILE A 44 -8.86 -16.70 17.15
CA ILE A 44 -8.32 -16.09 18.37
C ILE A 44 -7.48 -14.84 18.00
N ALA A 45 -6.56 -14.97 17.06
CA ALA A 45 -5.71 -13.87 16.64
C ALA A 45 -6.53 -12.72 16.06
N THR A 46 -7.51 -13.01 15.21
CA THR A 46 -8.41 -11.99 14.63
C THR A 46 -9.27 -11.34 15.71
N GLY A 47 -9.80 -12.12 16.65
CA GLY A 47 -10.60 -11.59 17.76
C GLY A 47 -9.79 -10.67 18.68
N ILE A 48 -8.59 -11.08 19.07
CA ILE A 48 -7.70 -10.28 19.93
C ILE A 48 -7.26 -9.00 19.20
N THR A 49 -6.78 -9.13 17.96
CA THR A 49 -6.36 -7.96 17.17
C THR A 49 -7.51 -7.01 16.85
N GLY A 50 -8.69 -7.54 16.56
CA GLY A 50 -9.90 -6.74 16.35
C GLY A 50 -10.34 -5.96 17.59
N ALA A 51 -10.15 -6.53 18.80
CA ALA A 51 -10.44 -5.85 20.05
C ALA A 51 -9.38 -4.79 20.43
N LEU A 52 -8.10 -5.09 20.22
CA LEU A 52 -7.00 -4.19 20.58
C LEU A 52 -6.73 -3.10 19.53
N PHE A 53 -6.97 -3.37 18.26
CA PHE A 53 -6.67 -2.50 17.11
C PHE A 53 -7.87 -2.37 16.19
N SER A 54 -9.01 -1.96 16.73
CA SER A 54 -10.30 -1.93 16.02
C SER A 54 -10.27 -1.06 14.75
N GLU A 55 -9.58 0.09 14.78
CA GLU A 55 -9.46 0.98 13.61
C GLU A 55 -8.66 0.31 12.49
N GLN A 56 -7.52 -0.30 12.80
CA GLN A 56 -6.68 -1.00 11.83
C GLN A 56 -7.39 -2.25 11.29
N ALA A 57 -8.06 -2.99 12.15
CA ALA A 57 -8.81 -4.20 11.79
C ALA A 57 -10.00 -3.90 10.86
N THR A 58 -10.54 -2.68 10.90
CA THR A 58 -11.62 -2.24 10.01
C THR A 58 -11.15 -1.45 8.80
N GLY A 59 -9.82 -1.45 8.50
CA GLY A 59 -9.26 -0.85 7.30
C GLY A 59 -8.84 0.61 7.45
N SER A 60 -8.61 1.10 8.68
CA SER A 60 -8.14 2.48 8.96
C SER A 60 -9.00 3.54 8.25
N LEU A 61 -10.32 3.39 8.35
CA LEU A 61 -11.28 4.27 7.68
C LEU A 61 -11.24 5.68 8.25
N VAL A 62 -11.06 6.65 7.38
CA VAL A 62 -11.11 8.07 7.72
C VAL A 62 -12.55 8.56 7.61
N ARG A 63 -13.05 9.18 8.68
CA ARG A 63 -14.41 9.68 8.76
C ARG A 63 -14.43 11.19 9.01
N VAL A 64 -15.34 11.86 8.34
CA VAL A 64 -15.68 13.27 8.58
C VAL A 64 -17.18 13.37 8.73
N ASP A 65 -17.65 13.97 9.82
CA ASP A 65 -19.08 14.08 10.15
C ASP A 65 -19.83 12.73 10.03
N ALA A 66 -19.26 11.67 10.62
CA ALA A 66 -19.75 10.28 10.55
C ALA A 66 -19.76 9.63 9.14
N ARG A 67 -19.40 10.35 8.08
CA ARG A 67 -19.29 9.84 6.71
C ARG A 67 -17.87 9.31 6.45
N VAL A 68 -17.76 8.13 5.88
CA VAL A 68 -16.46 7.59 5.43
C VAL A 68 -16.03 8.35 4.18
N VAL A 69 -14.85 8.98 4.24
CA VAL A 69 -14.27 9.76 3.13
C VAL A 69 -13.11 9.01 2.44
N GLY A 70 -12.62 7.94 3.04
CA GLY A 70 -11.55 7.10 2.48
C GLY A 70 -10.92 6.21 3.54
N SER A 71 -9.76 5.67 3.22
CA SER A 71 -8.89 4.93 4.14
C SER A 71 -7.52 5.57 4.18
N ALA A 72 -6.89 5.61 5.34
CA ALA A 72 -5.52 6.09 5.49
C ALA A 72 -4.49 5.20 4.78
N LEU A 73 -4.87 3.95 4.46
CA LEU A 73 -3.97 2.96 3.85
C LEU A 73 -4.03 2.91 2.33
N VAL A 74 -4.97 3.64 1.71
CA VAL A 74 -5.25 3.49 0.27
C VAL A 74 -5.36 4.84 -0.42
N ALA A 75 -4.63 4.99 -1.52
CA ALA A 75 -4.75 6.15 -2.38
C ALA A 75 -6.11 6.18 -3.07
N GLN A 76 -6.61 7.40 -3.28
CA GLN A 76 -7.81 7.65 -4.05
C GLN A 76 -7.58 8.79 -5.04
N PRO A 77 -8.30 8.83 -6.18
CA PRO A 77 -8.10 9.87 -7.18
C PRO A 77 -8.62 11.21 -6.68
N PHE A 78 -7.82 12.26 -6.83
CA PHE A 78 -8.22 13.65 -6.66
C PHE A 78 -8.09 14.35 -8.02
N THR A 79 -9.18 14.90 -8.55
CA THR A 79 -9.20 15.56 -9.86
C THR A 79 -9.27 17.08 -9.78
N ASP A 80 -9.74 17.61 -8.65
CA ASP A 80 -9.85 19.05 -8.44
C ASP A 80 -8.48 19.69 -8.20
N ALA A 81 -8.21 20.82 -8.82
CA ALA A 81 -6.95 21.56 -8.72
C ALA A 81 -6.63 22.03 -7.28
N ARG A 82 -7.63 22.10 -6.41
CA ARG A 82 -7.50 22.48 -4.99
C ARG A 82 -6.84 21.40 -4.12
N TYR A 83 -6.64 20.18 -4.63
CA TYR A 83 -6.12 19.05 -3.87
C TYR A 83 -4.77 18.57 -4.40
N PHE A 84 -3.96 18.03 -3.51
CA PHE A 84 -2.79 17.25 -3.88
C PHE A 84 -3.22 15.94 -4.53
N GLN A 85 -2.52 15.57 -5.59
CA GLN A 85 -2.76 14.34 -6.31
C GLN A 85 -1.72 13.29 -5.91
N PRO A 86 -2.12 12.02 -5.71
CA PRO A 86 -1.21 10.95 -5.36
C PRO A 86 -0.35 10.52 -6.56
N ARG A 87 0.49 9.51 -6.34
CA ARG A 87 1.27 8.86 -7.39
C ARG A 87 0.35 8.24 -8.45
N PRO A 88 0.79 8.17 -9.73
CA PRO A 88 0.03 7.47 -10.77
C PRO A 88 -0.26 6.01 -10.40
N SER A 89 -1.45 5.54 -10.75
CA SER A 89 -1.93 4.18 -10.47
C SER A 89 -2.12 3.39 -11.75
N ALA A 90 -1.56 2.16 -11.81
CA ALA A 90 -1.85 1.21 -12.88
C ALA A 90 -3.26 0.64 -12.75
N ALA A 91 -3.73 0.49 -11.50
CA ALA A 91 -5.06 0.01 -11.14
C ALA A 91 -6.16 1.08 -11.22
N LYS A 92 -5.82 2.34 -11.59
CA LYS A 92 -6.76 3.47 -11.55
C LYS A 92 -7.43 3.65 -10.18
N TYR A 93 -6.71 3.30 -9.11
CA TYR A 93 -7.16 3.31 -7.71
C TYR A 93 -8.32 2.34 -7.41
N ASP A 94 -8.49 1.30 -8.22
CA ASP A 94 -9.45 0.22 -7.95
C ASP A 94 -8.88 -0.74 -6.91
N LEU A 95 -9.61 -0.89 -5.80
CA LEU A 95 -9.22 -1.76 -4.67
C LEU A 95 -9.21 -3.23 -5.04
N THR A 96 -10.03 -3.62 -6.01
CA THR A 96 -10.17 -5.01 -6.46
C THR A 96 -9.12 -5.41 -7.50
N ALA A 97 -8.41 -4.42 -8.06
CA ALA A 97 -7.41 -4.60 -9.11
C ALA A 97 -6.02 -4.09 -8.70
N ALA A 98 -5.70 -4.15 -7.40
CA ALA A 98 -4.42 -3.69 -6.86
C ALA A 98 -3.24 -4.34 -7.58
N ALA A 99 -2.52 -3.57 -8.39
CA ALA A 99 -1.37 -4.03 -9.17
C ALA A 99 -0.48 -2.87 -9.61
N GLY A 100 0.81 -3.17 -9.78
CA GLY A 100 1.74 -2.31 -10.50
C GLY A 100 1.75 -2.62 -12.01
N SER A 101 2.36 -1.77 -12.80
CA SER A 101 2.48 -1.98 -14.26
C SER A 101 3.44 -3.13 -14.61
N ASN A 102 4.34 -3.50 -13.72
CA ASN A 102 5.34 -4.57 -13.88
C ASN A 102 6.14 -4.49 -15.19
N GLN A 103 6.33 -3.29 -15.73
CA GLN A 103 7.06 -3.06 -16.97
C GLN A 103 8.56 -2.96 -16.72
N ALA A 104 9.35 -3.64 -17.54
CA ALA A 104 10.80 -3.55 -17.50
C ALA A 104 11.28 -2.13 -17.88
N ARG A 105 12.44 -1.72 -17.36
CA ARG A 105 13.02 -0.40 -17.67
C ARG A 105 13.33 -0.19 -19.17
N SER A 106 13.54 -1.27 -19.91
CA SER A 106 13.78 -1.27 -21.36
C SER A 106 12.50 -1.29 -22.19
N ASN A 107 11.31 -1.38 -21.54
CA ASN A 107 10.04 -1.42 -22.26
C ASN A 107 9.76 -0.04 -22.90
N PRO A 108 9.58 0.07 -24.23
CA PRO A 108 9.31 1.33 -24.90
C PRO A 108 8.00 1.98 -24.43
N ASP A 109 6.98 1.20 -24.09
CA ASP A 109 5.69 1.72 -23.58
C ASP A 109 5.86 2.42 -22.24
N LEU A 110 6.77 1.90 -21.37
CA LEU A 110 7.11 2.56 -20.12
C LEU A 110 7.76 3.92 -20.37
N LEU A 111 8.71 3.99 -21.29
CA LEU A 111 9.40 5.23 -21.63
C LEU A 111 8.44 6.26 -22.24
N ALA A 112 7.57 5.86 -23.16
CA ALA A 112 6.55 6.71 -23.76
C ALA A 112 5.57 7.24 -22.69
N ARG A 113 5.10 6.37 -21.79
CA ARG A 113 4.22 6.79 -20.68
C ARG A 113 4.90 7.78 -19.73
N ILE A 114 6.16 7.55 -19.36
CA ILE A 114 6.94 8.48 -18.52
C ILE A 114 7.06 9.84 -19.19
N ALA A 115 7.37 9.89 -20.49
CA ALA A 115 7.46 11.15 -21.24
C ALA A 115 6.11 11.89 -21.27
N THR A 116 5.03 11.19 -21.57
CA THR A 116 3.66 11.75 -21.58
C THR A 116 3.26 12.26 -20.18
N THR A 117 3.47 11.46 -19.14
CA THR A 117 3.14 11.81 -17.75
C THR A 117 3.95 13.02 -17.30
N ARG A 118 5.24 13.10 -17.67
CA ARG A 118 6.10 14.25 -17.37
C ARG A 118 5.53 15.55 -17.96
N ALA A 119 5.15 15.53 -19.22
CA ALA A 119 4.55 16.69 -19.88
C ALA A 119 3.23 17.11 -19.21
N GLN A 120 2.38 16.13 -18.85
CA GLN A 120 1.10 16.36 -18.18
C GLN A 120 1.28 16.97 -16.78
N VAL A 121 2.18 16.41 -15.96
CA VAL A 121 2.46 16.89 -14.59
C VAL A 121 3.09 18.29 -14.66
N ALA A 122 4.06 18.49 -15.56
CA ALA A 122 4.71 19.80 -15.74
C ALA A 122 3.69 20.88 -16.11
N ALA A 123 2.81 20.61 -17.06
CA ALA A 123 1.75 21.53 -17.47
C ALA A 123 0.72 21.77 -16.34
N ARG A 124 0.30 20.72 -15.64
CA ARG A 124 -0.65 20.80 -14.54
C ARG A 124 -0.14 21.66 -13.39
N ASP A 125 1.11 21.44 -12.97
CA ASP A 125 1.68 22.09 -11.78
C ASP A 125 2.47 23.37 -12.11
N GLY A 126 2.60 23.71 -13.41
CA GLY A 126 3.28 24.93 -13.87
C GLY A 126 4.79 24.94 -13.58
N ILE A 127 5.44 23.77 -13.72
CA ILE A 127 6.88 23.58 -13.49
C ILE A 127 7.60 23.10 -14.75
N ALA A 128 8.92 23.22 -14.76
CA ALA A 128 9.74 22.66 -15.85
C ALA A 128 9.64 21.11 -15.86
N PRO A 129 9.59 20.45 -17.03
CA PRO A 129 9.50 18.99 -17.12
C PRO A 129 10.60 18.25 -16.35
N GLU A 130 11.80 18.83 -16.29
CA GLU A 130 12.97 18.29 -15.61
C GLU A 130 12.85 18.35 -14.08
N ALA A 131 12.00 19.26 -13.58
CA ALA A 131 11.73 19.42 -12.15
C ALA A 131 10.67 18.44 -11.62
N VAL A 132 10.04 17.64 -12.48
CA VAL A 132 9.02 16.66 -12.07
C VAL A 132 9.68 15.49 -11.34
N PRO A 133 9.36 15.26 -10.06
CA PRO A 133 9.90 14.13 -9.30
C PRO A 133 9.54 12.76 -9.90
N GLY A 134 10.48 11.82 -9.87
CA GLY A 134 10.32 10.50 -10.48
C GLY A 134 9.10 9.71 -9.96
N GLU A 135 8.69 9.91 -8.72
CA GLU A 135 7.52 9.26 -8.14
C GLU A 135 6.19 9.71 -8.79
N LEU A 136 6.14 10.92 -9.34
CA LEU A 136 4.98 11.41 -10.08
C LEU A 136 4.98 10.96 -11.54
N LEU A 137 6.07 10.35 -12.02
CA LEU A 137 6.22 9.81 -13.37
C LEU A 137 5.96 8.31 -13.45
N THR A 138 6.22 7.61 -12.34
CA THR A 138 6.13 6.15 -12.26
C THR A 138 4.93 5.72 -11.42
N GLN A 139 4.28 4.65 -11.88
CA GLN A 139 3.18 4.07 -11.12
C GLN A 139 3.67 3.40 -9.85
N SER A 140 2.87 3.44 -8.78
CA SER A 140 3.19 2.73 -7.55
C SER A 140 3.15 1.21 -7.76
N GLY A 141 3.91 0.45 -6.96
CA GLY A 141 3.95 -1.02 -7.08
C GLY A 141 2.62 -1.69 -6.74
N SER A 142 1.84 -1.13 -5.83
CA SER A 142 0.49 -1.60 -5.50
C SER A 142 -0.61 -0.98 -6.36
N GLY A 143 -0.34 0.17 -6.99
CA GLY A 143 -1.36 1.01 -7.61
C GLY A 143 -2.23 1.78 -6.61
N LEU A 144 -1.99 1.63 -5.30
CA LEU A 144 -2.82 2.16 -4.22
C LEU A 144 -2.02 2.89 -3.13
N ASP A 145 -0.77 3.28 -3.40
CA ASP A 145 0.11 3.96 -2.44
C ASP A 145 -0.46 5.34 -2.06
N PRO A 146 -0.87 5.56 -0.79
CA PRO A 146 -1.46 6.82 -0.34
C PRO A 146 -0.42 7.91 -0.05
N HIS A 147 0.87 7.60 -0.18
CA HIS A 147 1.93 8.51 0.24
C HIS A 147 2.61 9.21 -0.93
N LEU A 148 3.08 10.42 -0.64
CA LEU A 148 4.04 11.17 -1.43
C LEU A 148 5.28 11.49 -0.60
N SER A 149 6.41 11.71 -1.26
CA SER A 149 7.55 12.36 -0.65
C SER A 149 7.28 13.87 -0.48
N PRO A 150 8.00 14.55 0.42
CA PRO A 150 7.96 16.02 0.48
C PRO A 150 8.26 16.70 -0.86
N ALA A 151 9.15 16.13 -1.68
CA ALA A 151 9.47 16.63 -3.00
C ALA A 151 8.28 16.53 -3.98
N GLY A 152 7.53 15.40 -3.94
CA GLY A 152 6.34 15.23 -4.76
C GLY A 152 5.18 16.13 -4.37
N ALA A 153 5.09 16.50 -3.08
CA ALA A 153 4.13 17.51 -2.63
C ALA A 153 4.59 18.94 -2.98
N GLN A 154 5.87 19.25 -2.80
CA GLN A 154 6.41 20.60 -3.01
C GLN A 154 6.08 21.14 -4.40
N VAL A 155 6.20 20.32 -5.44
CA VAL A 155 5.93 20.76 -6.84
C VAL A 155 4.45 21.08 -7.10
N GLN A 156 3.55 20.62 -6.25
CA GLN A 156 2.10 20.85 -6.36
C GLN A 156 1.61 22.07 -5.57
N ILE A 157 2.43 22.64 -4.66
CA ILE A 157 2.04 23.72 -3.73
C ILE A 157 1.48 24.91 -4.49
N ARG A 158 2.18 25.39 -5.53
CA ARG A 158 1.79 26.57 -6.32
C ARG A 158 0.39 26.43 -6.91
N ARG A 159 0.11 25.28 -7.51
CA ARG A 159 -1.21 24.99 -8.11
C ARG A 159 -2.30 24.99 -7.04
N VAL A 160 -2.08 24.27 -5.93
CA VAL A 160 -3.05 24.14 -4.84
C VAL A 160 -3.32 25.49 -4.18
N ALA A 161 -2.26 26.28 -3.92
CA ALA A 161 -2.37 27.61 -3.36
C ALA A 161 -3.17 28.56 -4.27
N ALA A 162 -2.85 28.60 -5.55
CA ALA A 162 -3.57 29.39 -6.55
C ALA A 162 -5.07 28.99 -6.64
N ALA A 163 -5.36 27.68 -6.70
CA ALA A 163 -6.71 27.17 -6.79
C ALA A 163 -7.57 27.43 -5.50
N ARG A 164 -6.90 27.61 -4.35
CA ARG A 164 -7.57 27.96 -3.08
C ARG A 164 -7.58 29.46 -2.80
N GLY A 165 -6.88 30.28 -3.58
CA GLY A 165 -6.68 31.70 -3.32
C GLY A 165 -5.86 31.96 -2.06
N TRP A 166 -4.91 31.09 -1.75
CA TRP A 166 -4.04 31.17 -0.56
C TRP A 166 -2.59 31.53 -0.91
N PRO A 167 -1.86 32.13 0.02
CA PRO A 167 -0.41 32.22 -0.10
C PRO A 167 0.25 30.85 -0.14
N GLU A 168 1.27 30.67 -0.99
CA GLU A 168 2.02 29.40 -1.08
C GLU A 168 2.62 28.98 0.26
N GLN A 169 3.07 29.94 1.08
CA GLN A 169 3.63 29.70 2.41
C GLN A 169 2.64 29.01 3.35
N ARG A 170 1.33 29.32 3.24
CA ARG A 170 0.30 28.67 4.03
C ARG A 170 0.14 27.19 3.65
N VAL A 171 0.17 26.90 2.36
CA VAL A 171 0.09 25.51 1.87
C VAL A 171 1.38 24.76 2.20
N ALA A 172 2.55 25.40 2.07
CA ALA A 172 3.84 24.82 2.42
C ALA A 172 3.92 24.45 3.92
N ALA A 173 3.38 25.29 4.80
CA ALA A 173 3.32 25.00 6.23
C ALA A 173 2.46 23.76 6.53
N LEU A 174 1.33 23.56 5.83
CA LEU A 174 0.50 22.36 5.97
C LEU A 174 1.21 21.10 5.44
N VAL A 175 1.93 21.20 4.33
CA VAL A 175 2.77 20.10 3.81
C VAL A 175 3.85 19.72 4.82
N GLN A 176 4.53 20.70 5.41
CA GLN A 176 5.54 20.46 6.43
C GLN A 176 4.94 19.80 7.67
N ALA A 177 3.81 20.28 8.16
CA ALA A 177 3.12 19.71 9.33
C ALA A 177 2.62 18.29 9.09
N ALA A 178 2.20 17.97 7.86
CA ALA A 178 1.74 16.64 7.46
C ALA A 178 2.89 15.67 7.11
N THR A 179 4.13 16.15 7.08
CA THR A 179 5.29 15.31 6.74
C THR A 179 5.72 14.47 7.94
N GLU A 180 5.62 13.17 7.80
CA GLU A 180 6.09 12.18 8.76
C GLU A 180 7.60 11.97 8.59
N ALA A 181 8.35 12.02 9.69
CA ALA A 181 9.77 11.67 9.71
C ALA A 181 9.98 10.16 9.53
N PRO A 182 11.20 9.71 9.17
CA PRO A 182 11.56 8.31 9.18
C PRO A 182 11.25 7.66 10.54
N GLN A 183 10.78 6.42 10.52
CA GLN A 183 10.48 5.69 11.75
C GLN A 183 11.76 5.54 12.60
N PHE A 184 11.68 5.91 13.88
CA PHE A 184 12.83 5.96 14.80
C PHE A 184 13.97 6.87 14.33
N GLY A 185 13.73 7.76 13.37
CA GLY A 185 14.75 8.63 12.77
C GLY A 185 15.71 7.92 11.79
N LEU A 186 15.55 6.62 11.56
CA LEU A 186 16.49 5.78 10.80
C LEU A 186 15.83 4.96 9.68
N LEU A 187 14.57 4.55 9.83
CA LEU A 187 13.92 3.62 8.93
C LEU A 187 12.94 4.31 7.98
N GLY A 188 13.14 4.11 6.69
CA GLY A 188 12.30 4.67 5.64
C GLY A 188 12.72 6.09 5.24
N GLN A 189 11.88 6.70 4.42
CA GLN A 189 12.05 8.08 3.94
C GLN A 189 10.94 8.97 4.50
N PRO A 190 11.15 10.28 4.64
CA PRO A 190 10.07 11.22 4.95
C PRO A 190 8.94 11.07 3.94
N ARG A 191 7.71 11.04 4.42
CA ARG A 191 6.51 10.85 3.59
C ARG A 191 5.34 11.65 4.15
N LEU A 192 4.33 11.83 3.35
CA LEU A 192 3.05 12.41 3.77
C LEU A 192 1.89 11.64 3.15
N ASN A 193 0.81 11.51 3.89
CA ASN A 193 -0.42 10.89 3.41
C ASN A 193 -1.26 11.93 2.65
N VAL A 194 -1.57 11.66 1.39
CA VAL A 194 -2.27 12.61 0.50
C VAL A 194 -3.70 12.88 0.97
N LEU A 195 -4.41 11.86 1.45
CA LEU A 195 -5.77 12.03 1.98
C LEU A 195 -5.76 12.92 3.22
N ALA A 196 -4.89 12.62 4.18
CA ALA A 196 -4.77 13.40 5.41
C ALA A 196 -4.40 14.87 5.12
N LEU A 197 -3.47 15.10 4.20
CA LEU A 197 -3.09 16.46 3.78
C LEU A 197 -4.25 17.20 3.13
N ASN A 198 -5.01 16.54 2.24
CA ASN A 198 -6.16 17.15 1.57
C ASN A 198 -7.29 17.48 2.54
N LEU A 199 -7.51 16.65 3.56
CA LEU A 199 -8.46 16.95 4.64
C LEU A 199 -8.00 18.13 5.50
N ALA A 200 -6.71 18.20 5.85
CA ALA A 200 -6.14 19.33 6.59
C ALA A 200 -6.27 20.65 5.81
N LEU A 201 -6.17 20.61 4.47
CA LEU A 201 -6.44 21.77 3.63
C LEU A 201 -7.91 22.23 3.68
N ASP A 202 -8.85 21.31 3.72
CA ASP A 202 -10.28 21.64 3.79
C ASP A 202 -10.64 22.19 5.17
N GLU A 203 -10.13 21.58 6.23
CA GLU A 203 -10.29 22.05 7.60
C GLU A 203 -9.73 23.47 7.78
N ALA A 204 -8.49 23.72 7.30
CA ALA A 204 -7.88 25.05 7.32
C ALA A 204 -8.65 26.09 6.49
N GLY A 205 -9.42 25.66 5.50
CA GLY A 205 -10.29 26.49 4.66
C GLY A 205 -11.69 26.74 5.21
N GLY A 206 -12.01 26.20 6.39
CA GLY A 206 -13.35 26.29 6.97
C GLY A 206 -14.42 25.60 6.13
N ARG A 207 -14.01 24.67 5.26
CA ARG A 207 -14.92 23.84 4.47
C ARG A 207 -15.10 22.50 5.16
N ASN A 208 -16.33 22.10 5.34
CA ASN A 208 -16.66 20.71 5.52
C ASN A 208 -16.15 19.96 4.28
N PRO A 209 -15.34 18.89 4.39
CA PRO A 209 -14.83 18.17 3.24
C PRO A 209 -15.99 17.76 2.34
N GLY A 210 -16.17 18.54 1.28
CA GLY A 210 -17.18 18.28 0.27
C GLY A 210 -16.74 17.12 -0.65
N PRO A 211 -17.61 16.61 -1.53
CA PRO A 211 -17.39 15.47 -2.40
C PRO A 211 -16.42 15.77 -3.56
N GLY A 212 -15.24 16.29 -3.24
CA GLY A 212 -14.09 16.23 -4.15
C GLY A 212 -13.48 14.81 -4.20
N THR A 213 -13.85 14.02 -3.21
CA THR A 213 -13.68 12.57 -3.19
C THR A 213 -14.88 11.97 -3.92
N ARG A 214 -14.68 11.42 -5.09
CA ARG A 214 -15.70 10.64 -5.81
C ARG A 214 -16.45 9.74 -4.82
N GLU A 215 -17.79 9.80 -4.83
CA GLU A 215 -18.57 8.73 -4.21
C GLU A 215 -18.05 7.41 -4.70
N MET A 216 -17.59 6.57 -3.78
CA MET A 216 -17.30 5.19 -4.11
C MET A 216 -18.57 4.60 -4.71
N PRO A 217 -18.51 3.92 -5.87
CA PRO A 217 -19.68 3.26 -6.41
C PRO A 217 -20.25 2.34 -5.34
N LYS A 218 -21.52 2.50 -5.02
CA LYS A 218 -22.26 1.56 -4.17
C LYS A 218 -22.19 0.21 -4.85
N GLN A 219 -21.50 -0.75 -4.20
CA GLN A 219 -21.59 -2.15 -4.58
C GLN A 219 -22.96 -2.69 -4.24
#